data_e34463c64fecf42e7450b1c957f7af7b
#
_entry.id   e34463c64fecf42e7450b1c957f7af7b
#
_cell.length_a   1.000
_cell.length_b   1.000
_cell.length_c   1.000
_cell.angle_alpha   90.00
_cell.angle_beta   90.00
_cell.angle_gamma   90.00
#
_symmetry.space_group_name_H-M   'P 1'
#
loop_
_entity.id
_entity.type
_entity.pdbx_description
1 polymer ?
#
loop_
_entity_poly.entity_id
_entity_poly.type
_entity_poly.pdbx_seq_one_letter_code
_entity_poly.pdbx_strand_id
1 'polypeptide(L)'
;MLLPSSSRSNETERAEWELVLAALSRTPRLSNLLRYIGDLYFNNRINEITEFNIAIEVFGRSKTVFDSSKDSIARVEAYRLRKKLKEYYETDGKDHPTVISLPAGSYVPTFLHRGDADQPQSAFGSGADPFQPESASAAESDEAKGEPSTARRISRRRIALFTLAIAASLIAVVAVLISLTHRGAAVSNHSTIENRSAVALPADPAHIPLRILAGYSGTPCIDSAGDYWEADHYFLGGIARPRPNQAVSRTSDPMLFEHWRVNDFSYDIPLVSGTYELHLFFVAPQGEDANLVSFNVDMNGKPLLQGFNISSDALGNDVADERVFRDVSPDKDGHLHLKFYAGRTAPSISAIEILPGQPHRQLPIRLVAQRTAVTDSSGNVWHPDNYFQNGRLSDLPQKVDGTPDPNLYSQERYGHFMYSIPVDTRGHYTVVLHFAELYWDPDPGVGRRVFRVFCNGSTLLDDFDIFKEVGSLHAVTKTFRHLRPSSEGKLDITFDPIVNNATVSAIEVIDESE
;
A
#
# COMPACT_ATOMS: atom_id res chain seq x y z
N MET A 1 29.14 44.75 14.64
CA MET A 1 29.57 43.95 13.48
C MET A 1 28.53 42.88 13.21
N LEU A 2 27.59 43.15 12.31
CA LEU A 2 26.50 42.22 11.98
C LEU A 2 27.05 41.17 11.03
N LEU A 3 26.96 39.88 11.39
CA LEU A 3 27.31 38.76 10.52
C LEU A 3 26.41 38.76 9.28
N PRO A 4 26.89 38.33 8.11
CA PRO A 4 26.11 38.27 6.89
C PRO A 4 24.92 37.30 7.05
N SER A 5 23.79 37.61 6.44
CA SER A 5 22.49 36.92 6.58
C SER A 5 22.55 35.40 6.30
N SER A 6 23.47 34.93 5.47
CA SER A 6 23.65 33.51 5.15
C SER A 6 24.23 32.68 6.31
N SER A 7 25.05 33.27 7.19
CA SER A 7 25.59 32.53 8.34
C SER A 7 24.56 32.38 9.48
N ARG A 8 23.62 33.31 9.59
CA ARG A 8 22.53 33.29 10.58
C ARG A 8 21.46 32.25 10.24
N SER A 9 21.14 32.06 8.97
CA SER A 9 20.22 31.03 8.50
C SER A 9 20.76 29.63 8.81
N ASN A 10 22.04 29.40 8.55
CA ASN A 10 22.69 28.11 8.76
C ASN A 10 22.82 27.71 10.24
N GLU A 11 22.94 28.70 11.16
CA GLU A 11 22.93 28.45 12.61
C GLU A 11 21.52 28.08 13.12
N THR A 12 20.47 28.74 12.65
CA THR A 12 19.09 28.43 13.03
C THR A 12 18.64 27.08 12.49
N GLU A 13 18.99 26.75 11.27
CA GLU A 13 18.74 25.45 10.66
C GLU A 13 19.43 24.30 11.42
N ARG A 14 20.69 24.51 11.81
CA ARG A 14 21.44 23.54 12.59
C ARG A 14 20.89 23.36 14.01
N ALA A 15 20.47 24.44 14.66
CA ALA A 15 19.85 24.37 15.97
C ALA A 15 18.53 23.57 15.93
N GLU A 16 17.68 23.80 14.93
CA GLU A 16 16.46 23.03 14.72
C GLU A 16 16.77 21.55 14.45
N TRP A 17 17.80 21.27 13.65
CA TRP A 17 18.23 19.90 13.37
C TRP A 17 18.59 19.12 14.63
N GLU A 18 19.32 19.73 15.56
CA GLU A 18 19.70 19.11 16.83
C GLU A 18 18.47 18.87 17.76
N LEU A 19 17.48 19.76 17.75
CA LEU A 19 16.25 19.56 18.50
C LEU A 19 15.48 18.35 17.99
N VAL A 20 15.37 18.18 16.68
CA VAL A 20 14.71 17.03 16.07
C VAL A 20 15.50 15.75 16.33
N LEU A 21 16.82 15.78 16.24
CA LEU A 21 17.69 14.62 16.58
C LEU A 21 17.47 14.17 18.03
N ALA A 22 17.36 15.12 18.96
CA ALA A 22 17.09 14.82 20.37
C ALA A 22 15.69 14.20 20.55
N ALA A 23 14.67 14.71 19.86
CA ALA A 23 13.32 14.16 19.88
C ALA A 23 13.27 12.72 19.29
N LEU A 24 14.08 12.42 18.28
CA LEU A 24 14.18 11.10 17.66
C LEU A 24 15.13 10.14 18.39
N SER A 25 15.67 10.51 19.55
CA SER A 25 16.63 9.67 20.30
C SER A 25 16.09 8.26 20.64
N ARG A 26 14.78 8.12 20.79
CA ARG A 26 14.11 6.83 21.05
C ARG A 26 13.90 5.97 19.79
N THR A 27 14.26 6.47 18.62
CA THR A 27 14.17 5.76 17.33
C THR A 27 15.55 5.75 16.65
N PRO A 28 16.49 4.90 17.09
CA PRO A 28 17.91 4.96 16.70
C PRO A 28 18.14 4.94 15.19
N ARG A 29 17.34 4.20 14.44
CA ARG A 29 17.45 4.13 12.98
C ARG A 29 17.15 5.45 12.29
N LEU A 30 16.03 6.07 12.66
CA LEU A 30 15.65 7.38 12.11
C LEU A 30 16.61 8.47 12.56
N SER A 31 17.05 8.41 13.83
CA SER A 31 18.07 9.32 14.36
C SER A 31 19.41 9.17 13.62
N ASN A 32 19.85 7.94 13.31
CA ASN A 32 21.08 7.71 12.53
C ASN A 32 20.94 8.19 11.08
N LEU A 33 19.78 7.94 10.45
CA LEU A 33 19.50 8.45 9.11
C LEU A 33 19.49 9.98 9.08
N LEU A 34 18.79 10.60 10.03
CA LEU A 34 18.75 12.07 10.14
C LEU A 34 20.15 12.63 10.39
N ARG A 35 20.92 12.04 11.31
CA ARG A 35 22.30 12.45 11.58
C ARG A 35 23.19 12.38 10.34
N TYR A 36 23.16 11.28 9.61
CA TYR A 36 23.93 11.09 8.38
C TYR A 36 23.58 12.14 7.33
N ILE A 37 22.28 12.37 7.10
CA ILE A 37 21.81 13.40 6.15
C ILE A 37 22.28 14.79 6.59
N GLY A 38 22.16 15.12 7.88
CA GLY A 38 22.57 16.41 8.42
C GLY A 38 24.07 16.63 8.32
N ASP A 39 24.88 15.60 8.65
CA ASP A 39 26.33 15.67 8.52
C ASP A 39 26.77 15.99 7.08
N LEU A 40 26.15 15.37 6.11
CA LEU A 40 26.44 15.65 4.70
C LEU A 40 25.92 17.03 4.26
N TYR A 41 24.71 17.40 4.65
CA TYR A 41 24.10 18.67 4.29
C TYR A 41 24.89 19.87 4.82
N PHE A 42 25.17 19.89 6.13
CA PHE A 42 25.88 21.00 6.76
C PHE A 42 27.37 21.07 6.43
N ASN A 43 27.94 20.00 5.89
CA ASN A 43 29.31 19.97 5.35
C ASN A 43 29.36 20.21 3.82
N ASN A 44 28.26 20.67 3.22
CA ASN A 44 28.15 20.97 1.79
C ASN A 44 28.45 19.77 0.85
N ARG A 45 28.14 18.55 1.33
CA ARG A 45 28.32 17.28 0.61
C ARG A 45 26.98 16.73 0.10
N ILE A 46 26.09 17.60 -0.37
CA ILE A 46 24.70 17.29 -0.76
C ILE A 46 24.64 16.20 -1.83
N ASN A 47 25.59 16.21 -2.77
CA ASN A 47 25.66 15.21 -3.86
C ASN A 47 25.92 13.78 -3.35
N GLU A 48 26.33 13.60 -2.10
CA GLU A 48 26.55 12.30 -1.49
C GLU A 48 25.30 11.77 -0.76
N ILE A 49 24.27 12.58 -0.61
CA ILE A 49 22.99 12.17 -0.03
C ILE A 49 22.19 11.40 -1.10
N THR A 50 22.56 10.15 -1.30
CA THR A 50 21.95 9.25 -2.30
C THR A 50 21.38 8.00 -1.65
N GLU A 51 20.41 7.36 -2.29
CA GLU A 51 19.85 6.09 -1.84
C GLU A 51 20.93 5.05 -1.61
N PHE A 52 21.89 4.95 -2.54
CA PHE A 52 23.03 4.04 -2.47
C PHE A 52 23.87 4.29 -1.21
N ASN A 53 24.32 5.52 -1.00
CA ASN A 53 25.18 5.85 0.15
C ASN A 53 24.45 5.70 1.48
N ILE A 54 23.16 6.06 1.55
CA ILE A 54 22.32 5.83 2.73
C ILE A 54 22.22 4.33 3.04
N ALA A 55 21.97 3.49 2.03
CA ALA A 55 21.89 2.05 2.23
C ALA A 55 23.20 1.44 2.74
N ILE A 56 24.33 1.91 2.24
CA ILE A 56 25.68 1.41 2.62
C ILE A 56 26.10 1.95 3.99
N GLU A 57 26.10 3.27 4.16
CA GLU A 57 26.78 3.93 5.30
C GLU A 57 25.87 3.99 6.54
N VAL A 58 24.54 4.04 6.36
CA VAL A 58 23.59 4.08 7.48
C VAL A 58 23.06 2.69 7.81
N PHE A 59 22.78 1.88 6.78
CA PHE A 59 22.11 0.58 6.97
C PHE A 59 23.02 -0.62 6.72
N GLY A 60 24.33 -0.41 6.53
CA GLY A 60 25.33 -1.48 6.48
C GLY A 60 25.20 -2.43 5.29
N ARG A 61 24.63 -1.97 4.16
CA ARG A 61 24.53 -2.80 2.96
C ARG A 61 25.89 -2.99 2.29
N SER A 62 26.09 -4.13 1.65
CA SER A 62 27.34 -4.41 0.93
C SER A 62 27.42 -3.60 -0.36
N LYS A 63 28.50 -2.85 -0.56
CA LYS A 63 28.76 -2.05 -1.78
C LYS A 63 28.76 -2.88 -3.06
N THR A 64 29.11 -4.15 -2.97
CA THR A 64 29.24 -5.05 -4.13
C THR A 64 27.95 -5.76 -4.53
N VAL A 65 26.93 -5.78 -3.63
CA VAL A 65 25.69 -6.55 -3.82
C VAL A 65 24.44 -5.66 -3.79
N PHE A 66 24.57 -4.42 -3.31
CA PHE A 66 23.42 -3.53 -3.19
C PHE A 66 22.87 -3.15 -4.57
N ASP A 67 21.59 -3.40 -4.75
CA ASP A 67 20.81 -3.06 -5.94
C ASP A 67 19.54 -2.31 -5.48
N SER A 68 19.48 -1.01 -5.75
CA SER A 68 18.37 -0.14 -5.34
C SER A 68 17.01 -0.54 -5.92
N SER A 69 16.99 -1.33 -7.00
CA SER A 69 15.75 -1.88 -7.55
C SER A 69 15.19 -3.03 -6.71
N LYS A 70 16.04 -3.70 -5.92
CA LYS A 70 15.69 -4.88 -5.10
C LYS A 70 15.68 -4.60 -3.60
N ASP A 71 16.46 -3.62 -3.13
CA ASP A 71 16.55 -3.25 -1.71
C ASP A 71 16.08 -1.81 -1.51
N SER A 72 14.90 -1.64 -0.98
CA SER A 72 14.26 -0.33 -0.75
C SER A 72 14.51 0.25 0.64
N ILE A 73 15.49 -0.27 1.41
CA ILE A 73 15.73 0.11 2.81
C ILE A 73 15.83 1.63 3.01
N ALA A 74 16.59 2.32 2.16
CA ALA A 74 16.75 3.77 2.27
C ALA A 74 15.42 4.52 2.01
N ARG A 75 14.62 4.05 1.06
CA ARG A 75 13.30 4.63 0.74
C ARG A 75 12.31 4.46 1.88
N VAL A 76 12.25 3.27 2.46
CA VAL A 76 11.35 2.94 3.58
C VAL A 76 11.69 3.78 4.81
N GLU A 77 12.97 3.83 5.17
CA GLU A 77 13.38 4.60 6.36
C GLU A 77 13.30 6.11 6.14
N ALA A 78 13.53 6.61 4.93
CA ALA A 78 13.29 8.01 4.60
C ALA A 78 11.79 8.37 4.67
N TYR A 79 10.91 7.46 4.25
CA TYR A 79 9.48 7.66 4.41
C TYR A 79 9.07 7.72 5.90
N ARG A 80 9.56 6.77 6.73
CA ARG A 80 9.32 6.78 8.18
C ARG A 80 9.82 8.06 8.83
N LEU A 81 10.97 8.54 8.38
CA LEU A 81 11.54 9.81 8.86
C LEU A 81 10.63 10.99 8.47
N ARG A 82 10.09 11.03 7.24
CA ARG A 82 9.11 12.06 6.82
C ARG A 82 7.87 12.06 7.70
N LYS A 83 7.30 10.89 7.97
CA LYS A 83 6.13 10.74 8.85
C LYS A 83 6.44 11.24 10.25
N LYS A 84 7.59 10.86 10.79
CA LYS A 84 8.00 11.26 12.15
C LYS A 84 8.29 12.75 12.27
N LEU A 85 8.89 13.37 11.24
CA LEU A 85 9.05 14.82 11.15
C LEU A 85 7.69 15.54 11.14
N LYS A 86 6.73 15.03 10.36
CA LYS A 86 5.38 15.58 10.32
C LYS A 86 4.71 15.52 11.69
N GLU A 87 4.72 14.35 12.35
CA GLU A 87 4.18 14.17 13.70
C GLU A 87 4.83 15.15 14.71
N TYR A 88 6.16 15.29 14.64
CA TYR A 88 6.90 16.20 15.51
C TYR A 88 6.44 17.66 15.34
N TYR A 89 6.28 18.13 14.10
CA TYR A 89 5.83 19.50 13.83
C TYR A 89 4.32 19.73 13.99
N GLU A 90 3.55 18.69 14.15
CA GLU A 90 2.14 18.76 14.58
C GLU A 90 2.00 18.79 16.11
N THR A 91 3.02 18.36 16.87
CA THR A 91 3.04 18.25 18.33
C THR A 91 4.11 19.15 18.97
N ASP A 92 5.28 18.57 19.28
CA ASP A 92 6.34 19.21 20.07
C ASP A 92 7.00 20.39 19.36
N GLY A 93 7.15 20.32 18.04
CA GLY A 93 7.74 21.36 17.18
C GLY A 93 6.73 22.33 16.57
N LYS A 94 5.47 22.33 17.03
CA LYS A 94 4.38 23.11 16.43
C LYS A 94 4.66 24.62 16.35
N ASP A 95 5.34 25.17 17.34
CA ASP A 95 5.61 26.60 17.44
C ASP A 95 7.05 26.95 17.01
N HIS A 96 7.80 26.01 16.46
CA HIS A 96 9.16 26.26 16.01
C HIS A 96 9.17 27.15 14.77
N PRO A 97 10.06 28.15 14.70
CA PRO A 97 10.11 29.09 13.58
C PRO A 97 10.67 28.47 12.30
N THR A 98 11.41 27.38 12.41
CA THR A 98 12.01 26.64 11.29
C THR A 98 11.44 25.23 11.29
N VAL A 99 11.06 24.74 10.12
CA VAL A 99 10.52 23.41 9.90
C VAL A 99 11.43 22.64 8.94
N ILE A 100 11.89 21.47 9.35
CA ILE A 100 12.66 20.56 8.49
C ILE A 100 11.66 19.71 7.68
N SER A 101 11.81 19.72 6.38
CA SER A 101 11.07 18.85 5.47
C SER A 101 12.03 17.99 4.64
N LEU A 102 11.66 16.74 4.40
CA LEU A 102 12.36 15.85 3.49
C LEU A 102 11.44 15.57 2.31
N PRO A 103 11.61 16.26 1.15
CA PRO A 103 10.70 16.15 0.03
C PRO A 103 10.55 14.71 -0.49
N ALA A 104 9.36 14.38 -1.01
CA ALA A 104 9.15 13.08 -1.66
C ALA A 104 10.08 12.95 -2.87
N GLY A 105 10.66 11.76 -3.06
CA GLY A 105 11.64 11.51 -4.14
C GLY A 105 13.04 12.08 -3.89
N SER A 106 13.27 12.81 -2.79
CA SER A 106 14.59 13.37 -2.44
C SER A 106 15.00 12.96 -1.02
N TYR A 107 16.30 12.77 -0.81
CA TYR A 107 16.89 12.59 0.52
C TYR A 107 17.54 13.87 1.05
N VAL A 108 17.54 14.94 0.24
CA VAL A 108 18.09 16.25 0.62
C VAL A 108 17.03 17.03 1.41
N PRO A 109 17.33 17.51 2.62
CA PRO A 109 16.40 18.26 3.44
C PRO A 109 16.16 19.65 2.89
N THR A 110 14.99 20.20 3.19
CA THR A 110 14.62 21.60 2.97
C THR A 110 14.17 22.22 4.29
N PHE A 111 14.44 23.51 4.47
CA PHE A 111 14.08 24.26 5.65
C PHE A 111 13.05 25.34 5.28
N LEU A 112 11.92 25.34 5.98
CA LEU A 112 10.83 26.30 5.82
C LEU A 112 10.80 27.22 7.02
N HIS A 113 10.96 28.52 6.80
CA HIS A 113 10.88 29.54 7.87
C HIS A 113 9.46 30.11 7.95
N ARG A 114 8.79 30.00 9.09
CA ARG A 114 7.41 30.46 9.31
C ARG A 114 7.24 31.99 9.32
N GLY A 115 8.32 32.75 9.16
CA GLY A 115 8.29 34.22 9.11
C GLY A 115 8.21 34.83 7.70
N ASP A 116 8.35 34.02 6.63
CA ASP A 116 8.41 34.51 5.24
C ASP A 116 7.07 34.36 4.47
N ALA A 117 5.94 34.25 5.17
CA ALA A 117 4.64 33.95 4.57
C ALA A 117 3.93 35.13 3.88
N ASP A 118 4.64 36.24 3.52
CA ASP A 118 4.02 37.42 2.88
C ASP A 118 4.55 37.73 1.47
N GLN A 119 5.06 36.74 0.73
CA GLN A 119 5.24 36.86 -0.71
C GLN A 119 4.80 35.58 -1.44
N PRO A 120 3.90 35.65 -2.44
CA PRO A 120 3.53 34.50 -3.25
C PRO A 120 4.68 34.19 -4.21
N GLN A 121 5.64 33.38 -3.80
CA GLN A 121 6.59 32.79 -4.72
C GLN A 121 6.02 31.52 -5.34
N SER A 122 5.61 31.67 -6.59
CA SER A 122 5.46 30.59 -7.56
C SER A 122 6.80 29.88 -7.73
N ALA A 123 7.02 28.80 -7.01
CA ALA A 123 8.18 27.93 -7.17
C ALA A 123 7.74 26.48 -7.29
N PHE A 124 6.90 26.20 -8.29
CA PHE A 124 6.80 24.88 -8.88
C PHE A 124 7.35 24.97 -10.29
N GLY A 125 8.69 24.90 -10.39
CA GLY A 125 9.36 24.65 -11.64
C GLY A 125 9.01 23.25 -12.13
N SER A 126 8.32 23.19 -13.26
CA SER A 126 8.20 22.01 -14.10
C SER A 126 9.61 21.52 -14.45
N GLY A 127 10.12 20.54 -13.70
CA GLY A 127 11.36 19.81 -14.01
C GLY A 127 10.98 18.50 -14.67
N ALA A 128 11.29 18.40 -15.97
CA ALA A 128 11.14 17.18 -16.75
C ALA A 128 11.90 16.01 -16.10
N ASP A 129 11.24 14.88 -16.07
CA ASP A 129 11.73 13.57 -15.64
C ASP A 129 12.88 13.09 -16.56
N PRO A 130 14.07 12.73 -16.03
CA PRO A 130 15.18 12.19 -16.83
C PRO A 130 15.32 10.66 -16.70
N PHE A 131 14.24 9.90 -16.74
CA PHE A 131 14.35 8.45 -16.85
C PHE A 131 13.39 7.86 -17.90
N GLN A 132 13.80 7.99 -19.17
CA GLN A 132 13.42 7.02 -20.20
C GLN A 132 14.58 6.03 -20.41
N PRO A 133 14.36 4.73 -20.44
CA PRO A 133 15.40 3.77 -20.80
C PRO A 133 15.60 3.78 -22.33
N GLU A 134 16.76 4.26 -22.77
CA GLU A 134 17.23 4.04 -24.14
C GLU A 134 17.43 2.53 -24.39
N SER A 135 16.71 2.05 -25.38
CA SER A 135 16.98 0.75 -25.99
C SER A 135 18.18 0.87 -26.92
N ALA A 136 19.27 0.20 -26.56
CA ALA A 136 20.43 0.04 -27.41
C ALA A 136 20.10 -0.80 -28.65
N SER A 137 20.34 -0.24 -29.83
CA SER A 137 20.62 -1.00 -31.06
C SER A 137 21.82 -0.36 -31.76
N ALA A 138 22.80 -1.18 -32.02
CA ALA A 138 24.11 -0.86 -32.52
C ALA A 138 24.14 -0.50 -34.01
N ALA A 139 25.05 0.43 -34.34
CA ALA A 139 26.00 0.56 -35.47
C ALA A 139 25.52 0.22 -36.90
N GLU A 140 25.71 1.09 -37.87
CA GLU A 140 26.94 1.31 -38.59
C GLU A 140 26.79 2.45 -39.63
N SER A 141 27.88 3.11 -39.88
CA SER A 141 28.23 4.14 -40.82
C SER A 141 27.73 4.00 -42.27
N ASP A 142 27.38 5.09 -42.99
CA ASP A 142 28.25 5.62 -44.03
C ASP A 142 27.70 6.94 -44.66
N GLU A 143 28.64 7.77 -45.11
CA GLU A 143 28.48 9.04 -45.77
C GLU A 143 27.76 8.97 -47.15
N ALA A 144 27.01 9.95 -47.52
CA ALA A 144 27.23 10.74 -48.75
C ALA A 144 26.12 11.74 -49.06
N LYS A 145 26.57 12.93 -49.37
CA LYS A 145 26.04 14.08 -50.10
C LYS A 145 24.88 13.86 -51.09
N GLY A 146 24.00 14.88 -51.19
CA GLY A 146 23.25 15.17 -52.41
C GLY A 146 21.97 15.97 -52.20
N GLU A 147 22.00 17.24 -52.51
CA GLU A 147 20.87 18.16 -52.71
C GLU A 147 20.03 17.82 -53.95
N PRO A 148 19.03 18.66 -54.29
CA PRO A 148 17.64 18.66 -53.84
C PRO A 148 16.69 18.41 -55.04
N SER A 149 15.46 18.00 -54.80
CA SER A 149 14.45 18.12 -55.87
C SER A 149 12.99 17.99 -55.43
N THR A 150 12.27 19.07 -55.72
CA THR A 150 10.90 19.19 -56.22
C THR A 150 9.72 18.78 -55.32
N ALA A 151 9.16 19.82 -54.73
CA ALA A 151 7.79 19.87 -54.24
C ALA A 151 6.77 19.61 -55.38
N ARG A 152 6.02 18.54 -55.29
CA ARG A 152 4.85 18.28 -56.14
C ARG A 152 3.62 18.93 -55.52
N ARG A 153 3.18 20.05 -56.13
CA ARG A 153 1.91 20.73 -55.86
C ARG A 153 0.74 19.77 -56.13
N ILE A 154 0.10 19.28 -55.09
CA ILE A 154 -1.17 18.56 -55.19
C ILE A 154 -2.28 19.63 -55.35
N SER A 155 -3.00 19.54 -56.46
CA SER A 155 -4.04 20.48 -56.89
C SER A 155 -5.20 20.57 -55.89
N ARG A 156 -5.55 21.78 -55.49
CA ARG A 156 -6.68 22.13 -54.60
C ARG A 156 -8.05 21.56 -55.02
N ARG A 157 -8.20 21.09 -56.25
CA ARG A 157 -9.46 20.50 -56.77
C ARG A 157 -9.73 19.07 -56.28
N ARG A 158 -8.72 18.30 -55.85
CA ARG A 158 -8.93 16.93 -55.30
C ARG A 158 -9.33 16.92 -53.84
N ILE A 159 -8.98 17.93 -53.08
CA ILE A 159 -9.37 18.03 -51.65
C ILE A 159 -10.84 18.42 -51.53
N ALA A 160 -11.39 19.26 -52.41
CA ALA A 160 -12.80 19.66 -52.38
C ALA A 160 -13.78 18.51 -52.71
N LEU A 161 -13.38 17.54 -53.55
CA LEU A 161 -14.20 16.38 -53.86
C LEU A 161 -14.25 15.33 -52.75
N PHE A 162 -13.15 15.20 -51.97
CA PHE A 162 -13.13 14.28 -50.83
C PHE A 162 -13.96 14.81 -49.66
N THR A 163 -13.95 16.09 -49.36
CA THR A 163 -14.78 16.69 -48.30
C THR A 163 -16.25 16.65 -48.62
N LEU A 164 -16.65 16.77 -49.90
CA LEU A 164 -18.06 16.65 -50.30
C LEU A 164 -18.60 15.21 -50.15
N ALA A 165 -17.78 14.21 -50.45
CA ALA A 165 -18.16 12.79 -50.30
C ALA A 165 -18.35 12.37 -48.82
N ILE A 166 -17.50 12.88 -47.93
CA ILE A 166 -17.62 12.62 -46.49
C ILE A 166 -18.88 13.28 -45.90
N ALA A 167 -19.21 14.49 -46.29
CA ALA A 167 -20.41 15.21 -45.86
C ALA A 167 -21.69 14.50 -46.33
N ALA A 168 -21.73 13.99 -47.55
CA ALA A 168 -22.88 13.25 -48.05
C ALA A 168 -23.11 11.89 -47.30
N SER A 169 -22.03 11.21 -46.93
CA SER A 169 -22.08 9.96 -46.14
C SER A 169 -22.61 10.19 -44.74
N LEU A 170 -22.21 11.30 -44.09
CA LEU A 170 -22.67 11.64 -42.74
C LEU A 170 -24.19 11.96 -42.72
N ILE A 171 -24.70 12.67 -43.72
CA ILE A 171 -26.10 13.01 -43.85
C ILE A 171 -26.96 11.75 -44.08
N ALA A 172 -26.46 10.78 -44.87
CA ALA A 172 -27.16 9.51 -45.07
C ALA A 172 -27.24 8.67 -43.77
N VAL A 173 -26.21 8.64 -42.97
CA VAL A 173 -26.21 7.94 -41.67
C VAL A 173 -27.17 8.59 -40.68
N VAL A 174 -27.21 9.91 -40.60
CA VAL A 174 -28.14 10.64 -39.73
C VAL A 174 -29.59 10.43 -40.18
N ALA A 175 -29.88 10.39 -41.47
CA ALA A 175 -31.23 10.13 -42.01
C ALA A 175 -31.72 8.69 -41.69
N VAL A 176 -30.81 7.70 -41.72
CA VAL A 176 -31.13 6.31 -41.33
C VAL A 176 -31.42 6.21 -39.84
N LEU A 177 -30.63 6.89 -39.01
CA LEU A 177 -30.83 6.92 -37.56
C LEU A 177 -32.18 7.59 -37.19
N ILE A 178 -32.55 8.70 -37.85
CA ILE A 178 -33.84 9.38 -37.64
C ILE A 178 -34.98 8.49 -38.11
N SER A 179 -34.84 7.73 -39.19
CA SER A 179 -35.88 6.80 -39.69
C SER A 179 -36.09 5.60 -38.77
N LEU A 180 -35.05 5.16 -38.06
CA LEU A 180 -35.14 4.08 -37.06
C LEU A 180 -35.84 4.53 -35.77
N THR A 181 -35.68 5.79 -35.38
CA THR A 181 -36.35 6.35 -34.20
C THR A 181 -37.82 6.67 -34.41
N HIS A 182 -38.29 6.81 -35.68
CA HIS A 182 -39.69 7.15 -35.99
C HIS A 182 -40.56 5.94 -36.31
N ARG A 183 -40.07 4.69 -36.28
CA ARG A 183 -40.85 3.49 -36.48
C ARG A 183 -41.44 2.85 -35.20
N GLY A 184 -41.30 3.52 -34.06
CA GLY A 184 -41.72 3.03 -32.73
C GLY A 184 -42.96 3.73 -32.15
N ALA A 185 -43.82 4.41 -32.92
CA ALA A 185 -44.96 5.07 -32.33
C ALA A 185 -46.23 4.83 -33.18
N ALA A 186 -46.94 3.76 -32.92
CA ALA A 186 -48.42 3.66 -33.05
C ALA A 186 -48.91 2.26 -32.68
N VAL A 187 -49.19 2.01 -31.41
CA VAL A 187 -50.42 1.29 -30.99
C VAL A 187 -50.76 1.81 -29.59
N SER A 188 -51.78 2.66 -29.56
CA SER A 188 -52.44 3.10 -28.34
C SER A 188 -53.48 2.04 -27.99
N ASN A 189 -53.29 1.36 -26.87
CA ASN A 189 -54.35 0.71 -26.13
C ASN A 189 -54.37 1.23 -24.71
N HIS A 190 -55.37 2.04 -24.41
CA HIS A 190 -55.76 2.40 -23.06
C HIS A 190 -56.16 1.12 -22.31
N SER A 191 -55.34 0.70 -21.38
CA SER A 191 -55.76 -0.07 -20.22
C SER A 191 -55.18 0.62 -19.00
N THR A 192 -56.05 1.18 -18.21
CA THR A 192 -55.80 1.71 -16.87
C THR A 192 -55.25 0.56 -16.04
N ILE A 193 -53.89 0.49 -15.90
CA ILE A 193 -53.27 -0.40 -14.95
C ILE A 193 -52.99 0.46 -13.72
N GLU A 194 -53.74 0.17 -12.66
CA GLU A 194 -53.43 0.62 -11.31
C GLU A 194 -51.95 0.44 -11.04
N ASN A 195 -51.32 1.52 -10.61
CA ASN A 195 -49.94 1.58 -10.18
C ASN A 195 -49.80 0.79 -8.87
N ARG A 196 -49.82 -0.55 -8.95
CA ARG A 196 -49.28 -1.39 -7.88
C ARG A 196 -47.77 -1.19 -7.92
N SER A 197 -47.26 -0.39 -6.96
CA SER A 197 -45.88 -0.45 -6.57
C SER A 197 -45.49 -1.93 -6.47
N ALA A 198 -44.72 -2.40 -7.43
CA ALA A 198 -44.05 -3.68 -7.30
C ALA A 198 -43.17 -3.57 -6.06
N VAL A 199 -43.63 -4.16 -4.97
CA VAL A 199 -42.77 -4.46 -3.84
C VAL A 199 -41.70 -5.36 -4.44
N ALA A 200 -40.48 -4.82 -4.63
CA ALA A 200 -39.35 -5.63 -5.02
C ALA A 200 -39.27 -6.76 -3.99
N LEU A 201 -39.34 -8.00 -4.47
CA LEU A 201 -39.03 -9.14 -3.61
C LEU A 201 -37.67 -8.85 -2.98
N PRO A 202 -37.50 -9.03 -1.65
CA PRO A 202 -36.21 -8.87 -1.04
C PRO A 202 -35.22 -9.77 -1.79
N ALA A 203 -34.10 -9.19 -2.21
CA ALA A 203 -33.02 -9.96 -2.81
C ALA A 203 -32.60 -11.06 -1.82
N ASP A 204 -32.29 -12.25 -2.32
CA ASP A 204 -31.77 -13.30 -1.46
C ASP A 204 -30.50 -12.78 -0.77
N PRO A 205 -30.34 -13.03 0.55
CA PRO A 205 -29.13 -12.60 1.24
C PRO A 205 -27.87 -13.16 0.60
N ALA A 206 -26.79 -12.38 0.61
CA ALA A 206 -25.51 -12.82 0.13
C ALA A 206 -24.99 -14.01 0.94
N HIS A 207 -24.34 -14.95 0.26
CA HIS A 207 -23.63 -16.03 0.94
C HIS A 207 -22.38 -15.47 1.64
N ILE A 208 -22.15 -15.88 2.87
CA ILE A 208 -21.00 -15.48 3.67
C ILE A 208 -20.12 -16.71 3.94
N PRO A 209 -18.80 -16.66 3.73
CA PRO A 209 -17.97 -15.50 3.33
C PRO A 209 -18.29 -14.95 1.94
N LEU A 210 -18.40 -13.62 1.83
CA LEU A 210 -18.56 -12.93 0.56
C LEU A 210 -17.24 -12.25 0.15
N ARG A 211 -16.77 -12.52 -1.06
CA ARG A 211 -15.52 -11.97 -1.60
C ARG A 211 -15.75 -11.46 -3.02
N ILE A 212 -15.58 -10.16 -3.22
CA ILE A 212 -15.87 -9.46 -4.47
C ILE A 212 -14.59 -8.81 -5.01
N LEU A 213 -14.25 -9.08 -6.27
CA LEU A 213 -13.20 -8.36 -7.00
C LEU A 213 -13.81 -7.14 -7.70
N ALA A 214 -13.58 -5.95 -7.17
CA ALA A 214 -14.18 -4.73 -7.66
C ALA A 214 -13.67 -4.37 -9.07
N GLY A 215 -14.59 -4.09 -9.98
CA GLY A 215 -14.27 -3.79 -11.37
C GLY A 215 -13.92 -5.01 -12.23
N TYR A 216 -13.93 -6.21 -11.69
CA TYR A 216 -13.67 -7.46 -12.41
C TYR A 216 -14.99 -8.07 -12.93
N SER A 217 -14.99 -8.55 -14.16
CA SER A 217 -16.18 -9.14 -14.81
C SER A 217 -15.95 -10.55 -15.36
N GLY A 218 -14.83 -11.16 -14.99
CA GLY A 218 -14.46 -12.50 -15.46
C GLY A 218 -15.06 -13.64 -14.64
N THR A 219 -14.52 -14.84 -14.84
CA THR A 219 -14.86 -16.01 -14.02
C THR A 219 -14.25 -15.89 -12.63
N PRO A 220 -14.92 -16.41 -11.59
CA PRO A 220 -14.36 -16.41 -10.25
C PRO A 220 -12.97 -17.02 -10.19
N CYS A 221 -12.12 -16.53 -9.27
CA CYS A 221 -10.75 -16.98 -9.06
C CYS A 221 -10.50 -17.39 -7.61
N ILE A 222 -9.41 -18.11 -7.40
CA ILE A 222 -9.02 -18.65 -6.09
C ILE A 222 -7.70 -17.99 -5.69
N ASP A 223 -7.60 -17.50 -4.46
CA ASP A 223 -6.37 -16.94 -3.91
C ASP A 223 -5.40 -18.02 -3.38
N SER A 224 -4.28 -17.59 -2.82
CA SER A 224 -3.25 -18.48 -2.27
C SER A 224 -3.70 -19.25 -1.02
N ALA A 225 -4.73 -18.79 -0.33
CA ALA A 225 -5.33 -19.46 0.82
C ALA A 225 -6.37 -20.53 0.39
N GLY A 226 -6.80 -20.51 -0.88
CA GLY A 226 -7.83 -21.38 -1.42
C GLY A 226 -9.22 -20.75 -1.36
N ASP A 227 -9.33 -19.47 -1.05
CA ASP A 227 -10.56 -18.74 -0.95
C ASP A 227 -11.08 -18.27 -2.30
N TYR A 228 -12.40 -18.27 -2.45
CA TYR A 228 -13.08 -18.04 -3.72
C TYR A 228 -13.53 -16.59 -3.84
N TRP A 229 -13.09 -15.90 -4.89
CA TRP A 229 -13.40 -14.51 -5.18
C TRP A 229 -14.29 -14.38 -6.41
N GLU A 230 -15.41 -13.67 -6.26
CA GLU A 230 -16.42 -13.48 -7.28
C GLU A 230 -16.17 -12.22 -8.12
N ALA A 231 -16.77 -12.19 -9.30
CA ALA A 231 -16.82 -11.00 -10.12
C ALA A 231 -17.59 -9.88 -9.41
N ASP A 232 -17.37 -8.63 -9.84
CA ASP A 232 -17.97 -7.44 -9.27
C ASP A 232 -19.51 -7.44 -9.41
N HIS A 233 -20.20 -7.29 -8.29
CA HIS A 233 -21.66 -7.23 -8.20
C HIS A 233 -22.13 -6.43 -6.98
N TYR A 234 -23.41 -6.21 -6.80
CA TYR A 234 -24.03 -5.34 -5.79
C TYR A 234 -23.65 -3.86 -5.86
N PHE A 235 -23.01 -3.42 -6.94
CA PHE A 235 -22.57 -2.04 -7.09
C PHE A 235 -23.58 -1.17 -7.84
N LEU A 236 -23.52 0.14 -7.58
CA LEU A 236 -24.18 1.19 -8.34
C LEU A 236 -23.19 2.30 -8.67
N GLY A 237 -23.03 2.63 -9.95
CA GLY A 237 -22.12 3.68 -10.41
C GLY A 237 -20.66 3.25 -10.52
N GLY A 238 -19.78 4.25 -10.62
CA GLY A 238 -18.37 4.03 -10.86
C GLY A 238 -18.05 3.43 -12.23
N ILE A 239 -16.75 3.26 -12.48
CA ILE A 239 -16.21 2.68 -13.72
C ILE A 239 -15.29 1.53 -13.34
N ALA A 240 -15.53 0.35 -13.91
CA ALA A 240 -14.62 -0.78 -13.84
C ALA A 240 -13.41 -0.55 -14.75
N ARG A 241 -12.21 -0.73 -14.25
CA ARG A 241 -10.97 -0.60 -15.02
C ARG A 241 -9.98 -1.70 -14.65
N PRO A 242 -9.26 -2.28 -15.64
CA PRO A 242 -8.05 -3.04 -15.34
C PRO A 242 -7.00 -2.06 -14.82
N ARG A 243 -6.20 -2.52 -13.86
CA ARG A 243 -5.00 -1.80 -13.44
C ARG A 243 -3.88 -2.07 -14.42
N PRO A 244 -2.98 -1.10 -14.69
CA PRO A 244 -1.75 -1.38 -15.44
C PRO A 244 -1.01 -2.58 -14.85
N ASN A 245 -0.39 -3.39 -15.69
CA ASN A 245 0.33 -4.61 -15.28
C ASN A 245 1.63 -4.24 -14.52
N GLN A 246 1.47 -3.81 -13.28
CA GLN A 246 2.55 -3.46 -12.35
C GLN A 246 2.51 -4.42 -11.17
N ALA A 247 3.69 -4.84 -10.72
CA ALA A 247 3.80 -5.71 -9.55
C ALA A 247 3.27 -4.99 -8.30
N VAL A 248 2.44 -5.67 -7.53
CA VAL A 248 1.96 -5.22 -6.23
C VAL A 248 2.82 -5.87 -5.16
N SER A 249 3.37 -5.06 -4.27
CA SER A 249 4.12 -5.55 -3.11
C SER A 249 3.21 -5.75 -1.90
N ARG A 250 3.70 -6.39 -0.85
CA ARG A 250 3.01 -6.67 0.41
C ARG A 250 1.82 -7.63 0.27
N THR A 251 1.75 -8.41 -0.77
CA THR A 251 0.72 -9.43 -0.95
C THR A 251 1.28 -10.66 -1.65
N SER A 252 0.75 -11.83 -1.29
CA SER A 252 0.93 -13.08 -2.03
C SER A 252 -0.13 -13.26 -3.13
N ASP A 253 -1.17 -12.42 -3.12
CA ASP A 253 -2.32 -12.49 -4.01
C ASP A 253 -2.48 -11.22 -4.86
N PRO A 254 -1.54 -10.95 -5.79
CA PRO A 254 -1.58 -9.76 -6.64
C PRO A 254 -2.84 -9.68 -7.50
N MET A 255 -3.49 -10.82 -7.76
CA MET A 255 -4.74 -10.89 -8.53
C MET A 255 -5.89 -10.07 -7.92
N LEU A 256 -5.91 -9.88 -6.59
CA LEU A 256 -6.90 -9.06 -5.89
C LEU A 256 -6.82 -7.58 -6.31
N PHE A 257 -5.70 -7.17 -6.89
CA PHE A 257 -5.37 -5.79 -7.24
C PHE A 257 -5.22 -5.55 -8.75
N GLU A 258 -5.56 -6.52 -9.59
CA GLU A 258 -5.47 -6.38 -11.06
C GLU A 258 -6.59 -5.49 -11.63
N HIS A 259 -7.68 -5.33 -10.89
CA HIS A 259 -8.82 -4.51 -11.27
C HIS A 259 -9.20 -3.58 -10.12
N TRP A 260 -9.93 -2.53 -10.47
CA TRP A 260 -10.53 -1.61 -9.51
C TRP A 260 -11.82 -1.01 -10.04
N ARG A 261 -12.69 -0.61 -9.12
CA ARG A 261 -13.80 0.29 -9.39
C ARG A 261 -13.39 1.69 -8.98
N VAL A 262 -13.58 2.68 -9.86
CA VAL A 262 -13.15 4.08 -9.69
C VAL A 262 -14.29 5.06 -9.93
N ASN A 263 -14.11 6.32 -9.52
CA ASN A 263 -15.10 7.40 -9.45
C ASN A 263 -16.12 7.16 -8.34
N ASP A 264 -17.16 7.99 -8.22
CA ASP A 264 -18.19 7.83 -7.20
C ASP A 264 -19.04 6.57 -7.47
N PHE A 265 -19.17 5.71 -6.47
CA PHE A 265 -19.94 4.47 -6.52
C PHE A 265 -20.44 4.08 -5.13
N SER A 266 -21.35 3.13 -5.10
CA SER A 266 -21.80 2.47 -3.88
C SER A 266 -21.93 0.97 -4.08
N TYR A 267 -21.85 0.23 -2.98
CA TYR A 267 -22.27 -1.17 -2.88
C TYR A 267 -23.50 -1.25 -1.98
N ASP A 268 -24.45 -2.09 -2.36
CA ASP A 268 -25.70 -2.32 -1.65
C ASP A 268 -25.88 -3.84 -1.46
N ILE A 269 -25.29 -4.36 -0.39
CA ILE A 269 -25.05 -5.78 -0.18
C ILE A 269 -26.12 -6.34 0.76
N PRO A 270 -27.01 -7.24 0.28
CA PRO A 270 -28.04 -7.85 1.12
C PRO A 270 -27.43 -8.82 2.11
N LEU A 271 -27.62 -8.60 3.41
CA LEU A 271 -27.09 -9.43 4.49
C LEU A 271 -28.19 -9.84 5.46
N VAL A 272 -28.09 -11.06 5.98
CA VAL A 272 -28.91 -11.49 7.11
C VAL A 272 -28.54 -10.65 8.35
N SER A 273 -29.50 -10.39 9.24
CA SER A 273 -29.22 -9.72 10.51
C SER A 273 -28.16 -10.50 11.29
N GLY A 274 -27.06 -9.82 11.63
CA GLY A 274 -25.89 -10.43 12.27
C GLY A 274 -24.73 -9.46 12.45
N THR A 275 -23.64 -9.96 13.01
CA THR A 275 -22.38 -9.23 13.14
C THR A 275 -21.38 -9.79 12.13
N TYR A 276 -20.69 -8.90 11.44
CA TYR A 276 -19.75 -9.21 10.38
C TYR A 276 -18.42 -8.49 10.60
N GLU A 277 -17.40 -8.99 9.91
CA GLU A 277 -16.11 -8.32 9.73
C GLU A 277 -16.00 -7.92 8.26
N LEU A 278 -15.67 -6.65 8.00
CA LEU A 278 -15.53 -6.07 6.67
C LEU A 278 -14.06 -5.77 6.39
N HIS A 279 -13.57 -6.25 5.26
CA HIS A 279 -12.25 -5.99 4.73
C HIS A 279 -12.36 -5.22 3.42
N LEU A 280 -11.66 -4.09 3.32
CA LEU A 280 -11.58 -3.26 2.13
C LEU A 280 -10.15 -3.24 1.61
N PHE A 281 -9.94 -3.66 0.35
CA PHE A 281 -8.63 -3.81 -0.27
C PHE A 281 -8.36 -2.69 -1.26
N PHE A 282 -7.19 -2.07 -1.13
CA PHE A 282 -6.79 -0.90 -1.91
C PHE A 282 -5.38 -1.04 -2.46
N VAL A 283 -5.09 -0.33 -3.54
CA VAL A 283 -3.75 -0.10 -4.07
C VAL A 283 -3.71 1.26 -4.75
N ALA A 284 -2.70 2.07 -4.45
CA ALA A 284 -2.50 3.33 -5.15
C ALA A 284 -1.61 3.13 -6.39
N PRO A 285 -1.94 3.74 -7.54
CA PRO A 285 -1.09 3.67 -8.73
C PRO A 285 0.17 4.51 -8.58
N GLN A 286 1.19 4.21 -9.41
CA GLN A 286 2.36 5.07 -9.54
C GLN A 286 2.00 6.45 -10.12
N GLY A 287 2.74 7.47 -9.68
CA GLY A 287 2.63 8.82 -10.21
C GLY A 287 1.55 9.69 -9.56
N GLU A 288 0.76 9.17 -8.64
CA GLU A 288 -0.10 10.00 -7.80
C GLU A 288 0.72 10.65 -6.67
N ASP A 289 0.60 11.97 -6.57
CA ASP A 289 1.18 12.69 -5.43
C ASP A 289 0.40 12.34 -4.16
N ALA A 290 1.04 11.60 -3.26
CA ALA A 290 0.47 11.13 -2.01
C ALA A 290 -0.16 12.26 -1.16
N ASN A 291 0.26 13.51 -1.34
CA ASN A 291 -0.29 14.64 -0.59
C ASN A 291 -1.60 15.20 -1.19
N LEU A 292 -1.92 14.84 -2.42
CA LEU A 292 -3.07 15.39 -3.15
C LEU A 292 -4.24 14.41 -3.25
N VAL A 293 -4.02 13.13 -3.00
CA VAL A 293 -5.01 12.06 -3.21
C VAL A 293 -5.75 11.78 -1.91
N SER A 294 -7.06 11.97 -1.90
CA SER A 294 -7.91 11.47 -0.80
C SER A 294 -9.37 11.38 -1.22
N PHE A 295 -10.07 10.40 -0.67
CA PHE A 295 -11.50 10.18 -0.86
C PHE A 295 -12.16 9.76 0.46
N ASN A 296 -13.46 9.54 0.41
CA ASN A 296 -14.24 9.19 1.59
C ASN A 296 -15.03 7.91 1.36
N VAL A 297 -15.26 7.18 2.45
CA VAL A 297 -16.13 6.00 2.49
C VAL A 297 -17.10 6.16 3.65
N ASP A 298 -18.38 6.04 3.37
CA ASP A 298 -19.43 5.94 4.39
C ASP A 298 -19.98 4.52 4.43
N MET A 299 -20.34 4.05 5.61
CA MET A 299 -21.03 2.79 5.85
C MET A 299 -22.36 3.05 6.57
N ASN A 300 -23.48 2.60 5.98
CA ASN A 300 -24.84 2.80 6.50
C ASN A 300 -25.11 4.29 6.82
N GLY A 301 -24.66 5.19 5.93
CA GLY A 301 -24.81 6.64 6.07
C GLY A 301 -23.95 7.30 7.14
N LYS A 302 -23.00 6.58 7.74
CA LYS A 302 -22.04 7.10 8.71
C LYS A 302 -20.62 7.07 8.14
N PRO A 303 -19.79 8.08 8.47
CA PRO A 303 -18.39 8.09 8.06
C PRO A 303 -17.64 6.83 8.52
N LEU A 304 -16.97 6.13 7.59
CA LEU A 304 -16.09 4.99 7.86
C LEU A 304 -14.63 5.38 7.65
N LEU A 305 -14.31 5.94 6.47
CA LEU A 305 -13.00 6.49 6.15
C LEU A 305 -13.18 7.91 5.62
N GLN A 306 -12.50 8.87 6.22
CA GLN A 306 -12.59 10.28 5.82
C GLN A 306 -11.22 10.82 5.44
N GLY A 307 -11.14 11.45 4.27
CA GLY A 307 -9.87 11.92 3.72
C GLY A 307 -8.85 10.80 3.52
N PHE A 308 -9.32 9.59 3.24
CA PHE A 308 -8.48 8.39 3.14
C PHE A 308 -7.53 8.49 1.96
N ASN A 309 -6.26 8.24 2.21
CA ASN A 309 -5.18 8.28 1.24
C ASN A 309 -4.47 6.93 1.20
N ILE A 310 -4.69 6.17 0.14
CA ILE A 310 -4.15 4.82 0.00
C ILE A 310 -2.62 4.80 0.08
N SER A 311 -1.95 5.72 -0.63
CA SER A 311 -0.47 5.76 -0.64
C SER A 311 0.12 6.03 0.74
N SER A 312 -0.54 6.88 1.53
CA SER A 312 -0.12 7.17 2.90
C SER A 312 -0.38 6.00 3.84
N ASP A 313 -1.52 5.34 3.70
CA ASP A 313 -1.92 4.17 4.51
C ASP A 313 -1.03 2.96 4.21
N ALA A 314 -0.81 2.70 2.91
CA ALA A 314 0.03 1.62 2.42
C ALA A 314 1.53 1.85 2.60
N LEU A 315 1.97 3.07 2.93
CA LEU A 315 3.37 3.50 2.96
C LEU A 315 4.05 3.44 1.57
N GLY A 316 3.28 3.63 0.50
CA GLY A 316 3.81 3.65 -0.87
C GLY A 316 2.76 3.43 -1.94
N ASN A 317 3.17 3.63 -3.20
CA ASN A 317 2.40 3.27 -4.38
C ASN A 317 2.71 1.83 -4.80
N ASP A 318 1.79 1.16 -5.48
CA ASP A 318 1.88 -0.26 -5.85
C ASP A 318 2.12 -1.19 -4.64
N VAL A 319 1.63 -0.79 -3.47
CA VAL A 319 1.65 -1.55 -2.23
C VAL A 319 0.22 -1.93 -1.89
N ALA A 320 -0.03 -3.22 -1.68
CA ALA A 320 -1.32 -3.71 -1.21
C ALA A 320 -1.64 -3.11 0.16
N ASP A 321 -2.84 -2.60 0.29
CA ASP A 321 -3.38 -2.06 1.51
C ASP A 321 -4.73 -2.69 1.83
N GLU A 322 -4.99 -2.93 3.10
CA GLU A 322 -6.21 -3.53 3.60
C GLU A 322 -6.66 -2.80 4.86
N ARG A 323 -7.96 -2.48 4.93
CA ARG A 323 -8.58 -1.90 6.11
C ARG A 323 -9.63 -2.87 6.64
N VAL A 324 -9.55 -3.17 7.94
CA VAL A 324 -10.44 -4.11 8.64
C VAL A 324 -11.36 -3.35 9.57
N PHE A 325 -12.63 -3.74 9.57
CA PHE A 325 -13.67 -3.18 10.43
C PHE A 325 -14.49 -4.31 11.05
N ARG A 326 -14.46 -4.40 12.36
CA ARG A 326 -15.31 -5.31 13.15
C ARG A 326 -16.65 -4.67 13.49
N ASP A 327 -17.58 -5.43 14.04
CA ASP A 327 -18.92 -4.99 14.46
C ASP A 327 -19.75 -4.38 13.32
N VAL A 328 -19.56 -4.89 12.11
CA VAL A 328 -20.34 -4.48 10.95
C VAL A 328 -21.68 -5.21 10.96
N SER A 329 -22.77 -4.49 10.69
CA SER A 329 -24.12 -5.05 10.62
C SER A 329 -24.87 -4.40 9.48
N PRO A 330 -25.82 -5.11 8.83
CA PRO A 330 -26.73 -4.49 7.86
C PRO A 330 -27.59 -3.41 8.54
N ASP A 331 -28.08 -2.46 7.74
CA ASP A 331 -29.05 -1.48 8.21
C ASP A 331 -30.44 -2.12 8.33
N LYS A 332 -31.44 -1.34 8.71
CA LYS A 332 -32.82 -1.79 8.99
C LYS A 332 -33.54 -2.41 7.78
N ASP A 333 -33.08 -2.09 6.58
CA ASP A 333 -33.59 -2.65 5.32
C ASP A 333 -32.94 -3.99 4.95
N GLY A 334 -32.02 -4.51 5.77
CA GLY A 334 -31.30 -5.77 5.53
C GLY A 334 -30.12 -5.66 4.60
N HIS A 335 -29.62 -4.44 4.33
CA HIS A 335 -28.48 -4.23 3.44
C HIS A 335 -27.32 -3.56 4.17
N LEU A 336 -26.11 -3.88 3.75
CA LEU A 336 -24.90 -3.13 4.08
C LEU A 336 -24.64 -2.13 2.94
N HIS A 337 -24.79 -0.85 3.25
CA HIS A 337 -24.57 0.24 2.31
C HIS A 337 -23.16 0.78 2.46
N LEU A 338 -22.33 0.64 1.43
CA LEU A 338 -21.00 1.23 1.33
C LEU A 338 -21.03 2.32 0.25
N LYS A 339 -20.73 3.56 0.59
CA LYS A 339 -20.68 4.68 -0.34
C LYS A 339 -19.28 5.23 -0.44
N PHE A 340 -18.71 5.19 -1.65
CA PHE A 340 -17.42 5.73 -1.98
C PHE A 340 -17.59 7.01 -2.78
N TYR A 341 -17.04 8.11 -2.31
CA TYR A 341 -17.22 9.41 -2.97
C TYR A 341 -15.97 10.26 -2.90
N ALA A 342 -15.83 11.16 -3.89
CA ALA A 342 -14.66 12.00 -4.03
C ALA A 342 -14.42 12.88 -2.79
N GLY A 343 -13.17 12.92 -2.39
CA GLY A 343 -12.61 13.97 -1.54
C GLY A 343 -11.86 14.98 -2.43
N ARG A 344 -10.54 14.92 -2.38
CA ARG A 344 -9.69 15.67 -3.34
C ARG A 344 -9.55 14.94 -4.67
N THR A 345 -9.69 13.63 -4.68
CA THR A 345 -9.65 12.78 -5.87
C THR A 345 -10.82 11.80 -5.88
N ALA A 346 -11.01 11.14 -7.02
CA ALA A 346 -11.98 10.08 -7.16
C ALA A 346 -11.61 8.87 -6.27
N PRO A 347 -12.60 8.20 -5.66
CA PRO A 347 -12.37 6.97 -4.91
C PRO A 347 -11.99 5.81 -5.83
N SER A 348 -11.31 4.83 -5.24
CA SER A 348 -11.04 3.54 -5.86
C SER A 348 -11.07 2.42 -4.83
N ILE A 349 -11.41 1.20 -5.27
CA ILE A 349 -11.32 -0.03 -4.47
C ILE A 349 -10.97 -1.19 -5.36
N SER A 350 -10.17 -2.15 -4.86
CA SER A 350 -9.77 -3.35 -5.60
C SER A 350 -10.59 -4.57 -5.23
N ALA A 351 -10.89 -4.78 -3.93
CA ALA A 351 -11.69 -5.91 -3.49
C ALA A 351 -12.43 -5.61 -2.17
N ILE A 352 -13.48 -6.38 -1.91
CA ILE A 352 -14.28 -6.34 -0.68
C ILE A 352 -14.44 -7.76 -0.18
N GLU A 353 -14.18 -7.97 1.12
CA GLU A 353 -14.47 -9.22 1.79
C GLU A 353 -15.37 -8.97 3.00
N ILE A 354 -16.37 -9.84 3.19
CA ILE A 354 -17.26 -9.84 4.35
C ILE A 354 -17.25 -11.23 4.95
N LEU A 355 -16.81 -11.31 6.20
CA LEU A 355 -16.72 -12.55 6.97
C LEU A 355 -17.79 -12.59 8.08
N PRO A 356 -18.17 -13.80 8.57
CA PRO A 356 -18.93 -13.89 9.81
C PRO A 356 -18.09 -13.27 10.94
N GLY A 357 -18.60 -12.24 11.59
CA GLY A 357 -17.89 -11.55 12.67
C GLY A 357 -18.23 -12.07 14.07
N GLN A 358 -17.42 -11.69 15.03
CA GLN A 358 -17.69 -11.86 16.45
C GLN A 358 -17.96 -10.47 17.07
N PRO A 359 -18.97 -10.34 17.95
CA PRO A 359 -19.21 -9.06 18.61
C PRO A 359 -17.96 -8.57 19.38
N HIS A 360 -17.59 -7.33 19.13
CA HIS A 360 -16.47 -6.61 19.77
C HIS A 360 -15.08 -7.17 19.52
N ARG A 361 -14.92 -8.21 18.69
CA ARG A 361 -13.62 -8.82 18.38
C ARG A 361 -13.43 -9.00 16.88
N GLN A 362 -12.21 -8.73 16.45
CA GLN A 362 -11.74 -9.13 15.13
C GLN A 362 -11.39 -10.63 15.13
N LEU A 363 -11.58 -11.27 13.98
CA LEU A 363 -11.15 -12.66 13.79
C LEU A 363 -9.62 -12.77 13.94
N PRO A 364 -9.11 -13.88 14.53
CA PRO A 364 -7.67 -14.08 14.63
C PRO A 364 -6.99 -14.15 13.26
N ILE A 365 -5.89 -13.43 13.10
CA ILE A 365 -5.04 -13.51 11.89
C ILE A 365 -3.92 -14.49 12.20
N ARG A 366 -3.79 -15.52 11.36
CA ARG A 366 -2.76 -16.57 11.49
C ARG A 366 -1.99 -16.67 10.18
N LEU A 367 -0.72 -16.37 10.22
CA LEU A 367 0.19 -16.37 9.06
C LEU A 367 1.32 -17.35 9.30
N VAL A 368 1.62 -18.16 8.31
CA VAL A 368 2.78 -19.02 8.29
C VAL A 368 3.74 -18.56 7.19
N ALA A 369 5.04 -18.47 7.49
CA ALA A 369 6.05 -18.04 6.52
C ALA A 369 6.32 -19.13 5.46
N GLN A 370 5.26 -19.52 4.74
CA GLN A 370 5.23 -20.56 3.71
C GLN A 370 4.33 -20.11 2.55
N ARG A 371 4.44 -20.81 1.41
CA ARG A 371 3.64 -20.52 0.21
C ARG A 371 2.24 -21.13 0.22
N THR A 372 1.95 -22.03 1.14
CA THR A 372 0.69 -22.77 1.25
C THR A 372 0.16 -22.70 2.67
N ALA A 373 -1.16 -22.74 2.80
CA ALA A 373 -1.81 -22.80 4.09
C ALA A 373 -1.44 -24.08 4.87
N VAL A 374 -1.45 -23.99 6.20
CA VAL A 374 -1.18 -25.09 7.13
C VAL A 374 -2.31 -25.16 8.14
N THR A 375 -2.76 -26.37 8.47
CA THR A 375 -3.70 -26.58 9.58
C THR A 375 -2.94 -27.09 10.79
N ASP A 376 -3.12 -26.44 11.95
CA ASP A 376 -2.51 -26.87 13.21
C ASP A 376 -3.26 -28.06 13.86
N SER A 377 -2.70 -28.59 14.93
CA SER A 377 -3.29 -29.73 15.67
C SER A 377 -4.63 -29.40 16.34
N SER A 378 -4.95 -28.12 16.50
CA SER A 378 -6.23 -27.64 17.04
C SER A 378 -7.28 -27.40 15.95
N GLY A 379 -6.93 -27.59 14.68
CA GLY A 379 -7.82 -27.38 13.54
C GLY A 379 -7.85 -25.93 13.03
N ASN A 380 -7.00 -25.04 13.55
CA ASN A 380 -6.91 -23.67 13.02
C ASN A 380 -6.16 -23.66 11.70
N VAL A 381 -6.67 -22.88 10.74
CA VAL A 381 -6.00 -22.64 9.47
C VAL A 381 -5.05 -21.46 9.62
N TRP A 382 -3.81 -21.68 9.21
CA TRP A 382 -2.77 -20.67 9.09
C TRP A 382 -2.60 -20.35 7.62
N HIS A 383 -2.85 -19.10 7.26
CA HIS A 383 -2.80 -18.63 5.87
C HIS A 383 -1.34 -18.51 5.39
N PRO A 384 -1.12 -18.59 4.08
CA PRO A 384 0.18 -18.37 3.49
C PRO A 384 0.75 -17.01 3.86
N ASP A 385 2.05 -16.87 3.72
CA ASP A 385 2.80 -15.66 4.00
C ASP A 385 2.24 -14.44 3.24
N ASN A 386 1.78 -13.43 3.97
CA ASN A 386 1.14 -12.23 3.44
C ASN A 386 1.51 -11.00 4.29
N TYR A 387 1.13 -9.79 3.85
CA TYR A 387 1.36 -8.50 4.54
C TYR A 387 2.83 -8.14 4.76
N PHE A 388 3.75 -8.84 4.11
CA PHE A 388 5.19 -8.64 4.29
C PHE A 388 5.77 -7.60 3.33
N GLN A 389 6.83 -6.97 3.77
CA GLN A 389 7.69 -6.13 2.94
C GLN A 389 9.14 -6.53 3.15
N ASN A 390 9.84 -6.85 2.05
CA ASN A 390 11.23 -7.34 2.05
C ASN A 390 11.38 -8.74 2.69
N GLY A 391 12.63 -9.16 2.89
CA GLY A 391 12.97 -10.50 3.33
C GLY A 391 12.78 -11.54 2.22
N ARG A 392 13.07 -12.79 2.56
CA ARG A 392 12.93 -13.95 1.66
C ARG A 392 12.33 -15.12 2.43
N LEU A 393 11.55 -15.95 1.76
CA LEU A 393 11.17 -17.25 2.28
C LEU A 393 12.32 -18.24 2.09
N SER A 394 12.52 -19.14 3.06
CA SER A 394 13.41 -20.28 2.90
C SER A 394 12.81 -21.26 1.89
N ASP A 395 13.69 -21.85 1.05
CA ASP A 395 13.23 -22.75 -0.02
C ASP A 395 13.16 -24.21 0.43
N LEU A 396 13.83 -24.57 1.52
CA LEU A 396 13.94 -25.94 2.01
C LEU A 396 13.19 -26.08 3.34
N PRO A 397 12.17 -26.95 3.40
CA PRO A 397 11.49 -27.23 4.65
C PRO A 397 12.41 -28.01 5.60
N GLN A 398 12.34 -27.67 6.89
CA GLN A 398 13.07 -28.34 7.97
C GLN A 398 12.11 -29.03 8.92
N LYS A 399 12.58 -30.10 9.56
CA LYS A 399 11.84 -30.73 10.65
C LYS A 399 12.21 -30.08 11.97
N VAL A 400 11.21 -29.58 12.68
CA VAL A 400 11.38 -28.89 13.96
C VAL A 400 10.75 -29.71 15.10
N ASP A 401 11.46 -29.80 16.22
CA ASP A 401 11.02 -30.47 17.43
C ASP A 401 10.53 -29.46 18.50
N GLY A 402 10.02 -29.94 19.62
CA GLY A 402 9.58 -29.10 20.75
C GLY A 402 8.21 -28.44 20.59
N THR A 403 7.42 -28.89 19.61
CA THR A 403 6.07 -28.36 19.33
C THR A 403 5.12 -29.48 18.89
N PRO A 404 3.80 -29.39 19.22
CA PRO A 404 2.78 -30.27 18.63
C PRO A 404 2.55 -29.96 17.13
N ASP A 405 2.95 -28.77 16.66
CA ASP A 405 2.67 -28.25 15.32
C ASP A 405 3.97 -27.95 14.54
N PRO A 406 4.81 -28.96 14.25
CA PRO A 406 6.11 -28.76 13.60
C PRO A 406 6.00 -28.13 12.20
N ASN A 407 4.86 -28.32 11.53
CA ASN A 407 4.60 -27.76 10.19
C ASN A 407 4.56 -26.23 10.18
N LEU A 408 4.22 -25.57 11.30
CA LEU A 408 4.25 -24.11 11.39
C LEU A 408 5.68 -23.54 11.35
N TYR A 409 6.67 -24.37 11.68
CA TYR A 409 8.07 -23.97 11.81
C TYR A 409 8.95 -24.54 10.68
N SER A 410 8.36 -25.23 9.71
CA SER A 410 9.15 -25.94 8.68
C SER A 410 9.90 -24.99 7.74
N GLN A 411 9.44 -23.76 7.60
CA GLN A 411 10.05 -22.70 6.81
C GLN A 411 10.08 -21.40 7.62
N GLU A 412 10.81 -20.40 7.10
CA GLU A 412 10.94 -19.09 7.74
C GLU A 412 11.00 -17.98 6.69
N ARG A 413 10.53 -16.78 7.05
CA ARG A 413 10.93 -15.55 6.39
C ARG A 413 12.17 -15.01 7.08
N TYR A 414 13.21 -14.71 6.29
CA TYR A 414 14.49 -14.24 6.83
C TYR A 414 15.01 -12.99 6.11
N GLY A 415 15.87 -12.25 6.79
CA GLY A 415 16.50 -11.02 6.30
C GLY A 415 16.20 -9.82 7.18
N HIS A 416 16.16 -8.65 6.59
CA HIS A 416 15.56 -7.44 7.15
C HIS A 416 14.18 -7.26 6.50
N PHE A 417 13.11 -7.35 7.27
CA PHE A 417 11.75 -7.31 6.77
C PHE A 417 10.76 -6.78 7.80
N MET A 418 9.56 -6.48 7.34
CA MET A 418 8.44 -6.15 8.21
C MET A 418 7.15 -6.82 7.73
N TYR A 419 6.24 -7.01 8.66
CA TYR A 419 4.83 -7.28 8.40
C TYR A 419 4.01 -6.05 8.78
N SER A 420 3.03 -5.68 7.94
CA SER A 420 2.07 -4.62 8.20
C SER A 420 0.68 -5.26 8.26
N ILE A 421 0.36 -5.83 9.43
CA ILE A 421 -0.84 -6.66 9.62
C ILE A 421 -2.04 -5.76 9.84
N PRO A 422 -3.10 -5.84 8.99
CA PRO A 422 -4.28 -4.99 9.12
C PRO A 422 -5.13 -5.43 10.30
N VAL A 423 -5.54 -4.46 11.11
CA VAL A 423 -6.40 -4.69 12.28
C VAL A 423 -7.36 -3.53 12.50
N ASP A 424 -8.47 -3.78 13.20
CA ASP A 424 -9.41 -2.71 13.58
C ASP A 424 -8.74 -1.73 14.56
N THR A 425 -8.86 -0.43 14.28
CA THR A 425 -8.21 0.64 15.07
C THR A 425 -8.68 0.71 16.52
N ARG A 426 -9.84 0.13 16.83
CA ARG A 426 -10.44 0.14 18.18
C ARG A 426 -9.96 -1.00 19.05
N GLY A 427 -9.23 -1.98 18.49
CA GLY A 427 -8.80 -3.20 19.16
C GLY A 427 -7.56 -3.02 20.03
N HIS A 428 -7.34 -4.03 20.86
CA HIS A 428 -6.08 -4.31 21.57
C HIS A 428 -5.69 -5.74 21.24
N TYR A 429 -4.43 -5.96 20.93
CA TYR A 429 -4.03 -7.21 20.31
C TYR A 429 -2.92 -7.91 21.06
N THR A 430 -3.02 -9.25 21.15
CA THR A 430 -1.90 -10.13 21.42
C THR A 430 -1.26 -10.54 20.11
N VAL A 431 0.07 -10.40 20.02
CA VAL A 431 0.88 -10.96 18.95
C VAL A 431 1.69 -12.11 19.48
N VAL A 432 1.59 -13.28 18.85
CA VAL A 432 2.42 -14.45 19.10
C VAL A 432 3.36 -14.63 17.91
N LEU A 433 4.65 -14.56 18.17
CA LEU A 433 5.70 -14.80 17.20
C LEU A 433 6.29 -16.19 17.41
N HIS A 434 6.38 -16.95 16.33
CA HIS A 434 6.86 -18.32 16.30
C HIS A 434 8.23 -18.36 15.64
N PHE A 435 9.22 -18.95 16.30
CA PHE A 435 10.59 -19.02 15.86
C PHE A 435 11.16 -20.43 15.96
N ALA A 436 12.05 -20.77 15.02
CA ALA A 436 12.98 -21.88 15.13
C ALA A 436 14.30 -21.47 14.45
N GLU A 437 15.45 -21.93 14.93
CA GLU A 437 16.71 -21.75 14.22
C GLU A 437 16.83 -22.82 13.15
N LEU A 438 16.52 -22.45 11.90
CA LEU A 438 16.48 -23.34 10.74
C LEU A 438 17.76 -23.28 9.90
N TYR A 439 18.59 -22.27 10.13
CA TYR A 439 19.80 -22.08 9.34
C TYR A 439 20.82 -23.17 9.63
N TRP A 440 21.17 -23.89 8.58
CA TRP A 440 22.21 -24.91 8.66
C TRP A 440 23.58 -24.24 8.49
N ASP A 441 24.26 -24.02 9.62
CA ASP A 441 25.66 -23.60 9.68
C ASP A 441 26.48 -24.82 10.20
N PRO A 442 27.63 -25.15 9.61
CA PRO A 442 28.51 -26.19 10.12
C PRO A 442 29.03 -25.88 11.53
N ASP A 443 28.90 -24.64 11.98
CA ASP A 443 29.24 -24.19 13.34
C ASP A 443 28.09 -23.36 13.94
N PRO A 444 26.92 -23.98 14.23
CA PRO A 444 25.81 -23.30 14.89
C PRO A 444 26.22 -22.95 16.34
N GLY A 445 25.80 -21.80 16.83
CA GLY A 445 26.16 -21.39 18.18
C GLY A 445 25.53 -20.07 18.63
N VAL A 446 25.67 -19.82 19.93
CA VAL A 446 25.21 -18.58 20.55
C VAL A 446 25.87 -17.36 19.90
N GLY A 447 25.11 -16.31 19.60
CA GLY A 447 25.57 -15.07 19.01
C GLY A 447 25.74 -15.11 17.47
N ARG A 448 25.44 -16.25 16.81
CA ARG A 448 25.55 -16.38 15.37
C ARG A 448 24.37 -15.75 14.62
N ARG A 449 23.20 -15.68 15.26
CA ARG A 449 22.03 -14.92 14.80
C ARG A 449 21.49 -14.12 15.97
N VAL A 450 21.49 -12.79 15.83
CA VAL A 450 20.97 -11.86 16.84
C VAL A 450 20.17 -10.79 16.12
N PHE A 451 18.96 -10.51 16.58
CA PHE A 451 18.10 -9.51 15.97
C PHE A 451 17.15 -8.86 16.96
N ARG A 452 16.51 -7.80 16.53
CA ARG A 452 15.47 -7.07 17.26
C ARG A 452 14.13 -7.24 16.58
N VAL A 453 13.08 -7.13 17.38
CA VAL A 453 11.71 -7.06 16.85
C VAL A 453 11.03 -5.85 17.47
N PHE A 454 10.36 -5.07 16.62
CA PHE A 454 9.59 -3.90 17.02
C PHE A 454 8.15 -4.06 16.56
N CYS A 455 7.19 -3.47 17.30
CA CYS A 455 5.82 -3.28 16.84
C CYS A 455 5.44 -1.81 16.97
N ASN A 456 5.04 -1.18 15.87
CA ASN A 456 4.71 0.25 15.82
C ASN A 456 5.78 1.14 16.49
N GLY A 457 7.07 0.79 16.30
CA GLY A 457 8.21 1.48 16.88
C GLY A 457 8.54 1.14 18.35
N SER A 458 7.71 0.37 19.03
CA SER A 458 8.00 -0.15 20.37
C SER A 458 8.80 -1.44 20.30
N THR A 459 9.86 -1.59 21.11
CA THR A 459 10.68 -2.80 21.16
C THR A 459 9.89 -3.95 21.78
N LEU A 460 9.78 -5.07 21.07
CA LEU A 460 9.23 -6.33 21.56
C LEU A 460 10.35 -7.27 22.02
N LEU A 461 11.39 -7.42 21.19
CA LEU A 461 12.58 -8.23 21.51
C LEU A 461 13.83 -7.38 21.25
N ASP A 462 14.79 -7.43 22.18
CA ASP A 462 16.10 -6.81 22.05
C ASP A 462 17.17 -7.89 22.15
N ASP A 463 18.14 -7.85 21.24
CA ASP A 463 19.26 -8.80 21.18
C ASP A 463 18.82 -10.27 21.25
N PHE A 464 17.71 -10.62 20.55
CA PHE A 464 17.14 -11.96 20.58
C PHE A 464 17.97 -12.95 19.77
N ASP A 465 18.32 -14.07 20.42
CA ASP A 465 19.09 -15.18 19.86
C ASP A 465 18.30 -16.49 20.10
N ILE A 466 17.74 -17.03 19.01
CA ILE A 466 16.90 -18.25 19.06
C ILE A 466 17.74 -19.44 19.55
N PHE A 467 18.97 -19.58 19.01
CA PHE A 467 19.85 -20.70 19.38
C PHE A 467 20.22 -20.69 20.86
N LYS A 468 20.46 -19.50 21.44
CA LYS A 468 20.73 -19.33 22.86
C LYS A 468 19.59 -19.81 23.74
N GLU A 469 18.35 -19.67 23.29
CA GLU A 469 17.18 -20.06 24.09
C GLU A 469 16.84 -21.54 23.96
N VAL A 470 16.84 -22.08 22.74
CA VAL A 470 16.30 -23.43 22.47
C VAL A 470 17.20 -24.32 21.62
N GLY A 471 18.33 -23.81 21.12
CA GLY A 471 19.18 -24.55 20.19
C GLY A 471 18.64 -24.57 18.77
N SER A 472 19.25 -25.39 17.89
CA SER A 472 18.81 -25.58 16.52
C SER A 472 17.58 -26.47 16.42
N LEU A 473 16.71 -26.20 15.43
CA LEU A 473 15.57 -27.03 15.06
C LEU A 473 14.57 -27.29 16.22
N HIS A 474 14.53 -26.38 17.18
CA HIS A 474 13.54 -26.40 18.26
C HIS A 474 12.65 -25.14 18.20
N ALA A 475 11.36 -25.35 18.39
CA ALA A 475 10.37 -24.29 18.37
C ALA A 475 10.41 -23.45 19.65
N VAL A 476 10.28 -22.13 19.50
CA VAL A 476 10.04 -21.20 20.61
C VAL A 476 9.02 -20.16 20.21
N THR A 477 8.15 -19.77 21.13
CA THR A 477 7.16 -18.70 20.93
C THR A 477 7.44 -17.52 21.83
N LYS A 478 7.12 -16.32 21.35
CA LYS A 478 7.15 -15.06 22.11
C LYS A 478 5.80 -14.39 22.02
N THR A 479 5.19 -14.11 23.16
CA THR A 479 3.84 -13.53 23.26
C THR A 479 3.91 -12.11 23.79
N PHE A 480 3.28 -11.18 23.08
CA PHE A 480 3.22 -9.76 23.43
C PHE A 480 1.76 -9.33 23.48
N ARG A 481 1.35 -8.78 24.62
CA ARG A 481 -0.05 -8.44 24.91
C ARG A 481 -0.28 -6.93 24.86
N HIS A 482 -1.56 -6.54 24.74
CA HIS A 482 -2.03 -5.15 24.84
C HIS A 482 -1.39 -4.22 23.80
N LEU A 483 -1.03 -4.77 22.65
CA LEU A 483 -0.51 -3.97 21.53
C LEU A 483 -1.64 -3.15 20.91
N ARG A 484 -1.35 -1.90 20.62
CA ARG A 484 -2.30 -0.99 19.97
C ARG A 484 -1.92 -0.82 18.50
N PRO A 485 -2.91 -0.79 17.61
CA PRO A 485 -2.67 -0.49 16.21
C PRO A 485 -2.19 0.95 15.99
N SER A 486 -1.62 1.21 14.84
CA SER A 486 -1.38 2.56 14.35
C SER A 486 -2.72 3.26 14.01
N SER A 487 -2.68 4.56 13.72
CA SER A 487 -3.86 5.32 13.24
C SER A 487 -4.40 4.74 11.92
N GLU A 488 -3.55 4.10 11.14
CA GLU A 488 -3.86 3.43 9.88
C GLU A 488 -4.41 2.01 10.08
N GLY A 489 -4.65 1.56 11.33
CA GLY A 489 -5.16 0.23 11.63
C GLY A 489 -4.18 -0.88 11.28
N LYS A 490 -2.90 -0.71 11.63
CA LYS A 490 -1.86 -1.69 11.35
C LYS A 490 -1.07 -2.04 12.62
N LEU A 491 -0.64 -3.29 12.69
CA LEU A 491 0.47 -3.71 13.53
C LEU A 491 1.70 -3.88 12.63
N ASP A 492 2.57 -2.88 12.63
CA ASP A 492 3.81 -2.86 11.86
C ASP A 492 4.92 -3.58 12.64
N ILE A 493 5.09 -4.87 12.37
CA ILE A 493 6.08 -5.71 13.06
C ILE A 493 7.37 -5.73 12.23
N THR A 494 8.42 -5.09 12.74
CA THR A 494 9.72 -4.98 12.06
C THR A 494 10.73 -5.94 12.68
N PHE A 495 11.39 -6.73 11.83
CA PHE A 495 12.47 -7.64 12.17
C PHE A 495 13.80 -7.05 11.71
N ASP A 496 14.64 -6.64 12.66
CA ASP A 496 15.85 -5.87 12.44
C ASP A 496 17.11 -6.68 12.79
N PRO A 497 17.91 -7.11 11.80
CA PRO A 497 19.12 -7.89 12.04
C PRO A 497 20.20 -7.08 12.77
N ILE A 498 20.88 -7.72 13.74
CA ILE A 498 22.13 -7.23 14.37
C ILE A 498 23.30 -8.09 13.89
N VAL A 499 23.19 -9.41 14.04
CA VAL A 499 24.14 -10.39 13.53
C VAL A 499 23.41 -11.37 12.64
N ASN A 500 23.86 -11.54 11.39
CA ASN A 500 23.19 -12.36 10.39
C ASN A 500 21.76 -11.85 10.10
N ASN A 501 20.83 -12.72 9.66
CA ASN A 501 19.47 -12.36 9.30
C ASN A 501 18.54 -12.48 10.51
N ALA A 502 17.55 -11.59 10.64
CA ALA A 502 16.39 -11.83 11.46
C ALA A 502 15.50 -12.90 10.80
N THR A 503 14.65 -13.57 11.57
CA THR A 503 13.76 -14.61 11.04
C THR A 503 12.45 -14.69 11.80
N VAL A 504 11.41 -15.30 11.19
CA VAL A 504 10.16 -15.72 11.82
C VAL A 504 9.55 -16.86 11.01
N SER A 505 8.94 -17.84 11.72
CA SER A 505 8.28 -18.98 11.08
C SER A 505 6.77 -18.77 10.93
N ALA A 506 6.12 -18.19 11.96
CA ALA A 506 4.69 -17.89 11.92
C ALA A 506 4.34 -16.71 12.84
N ILE A 507 3.20 -16.08 12.59
CA ILE A 507 2.68 -14.94 13.34
C ILE A 507 1.19 -15.17 13.61
N GLU A 508 0.76 -15.04 14.86
CA GLU A 508 -0.65 -15.01 15.23
C GLU A 508 -0.98 -13.66 15.86
N VAL A 509 -2.11 -13.08 15.44
CA VAL A 509 -2.67 -11.85 16.01
C VAL A 509 -4.06 -12.14 16.53
N ILE A 510 -4.30 -11.85 17.81
CA ILE A 510 -5.55 -12.12 18.50
C ILE A 510 -6.09 -10.82 19.09
N ASP A 511 -7.33 -10.48 18.80
CA ASP A 511 -8.02 -9.34 19.40
C ASP A 511 -8.39 -9.68 20.85
N GLU A 512 -7.89 -8.88 21.80
CA GLU A 512 -8.15 -9.03 23.25
C GLU A 512 -9.35 -8.19 23.72
N SER A 513 -10.06 -7.51 22.82
CA SER A 513 -11.19 -6.66 23.20
C SER A 513 -12.33 -7.48 23.81
N GLU A 514 -13.03 -6.91 24.77
CA GLU A 514 -14.15 -7.53 25.50
C GLU A 514 -15.50 -7.14 24.90
#